data_f83d0696ad44daee3ee66e82946f35bd
#
_entry.id   f83d0696ad44daee3ee66e82946f35bd
#
_cell.length_a   1.000
_cell.length_b   1.000
_cell.length_c   1.000
_cell.angle_alpha   90.00
_cell.angle_beta   90.00
_cell.angle_gamma   90.00
#
_symmetry.space_group_name_H-M   'P 1'
#
loop_
_entity.id
_entity.type
_entity.pdbx_description
1 polymer ?
#
loop_
_entity_poly.entity_id
_entity_poly.type
_entity_poly.pdbx_seq_one_letter_code
_entity_poly.pdbx_strand_id
1 'polypeptide(L)'
;VTDKTINITDGTGNVEIETVDNDDINDPRTFKVTIVDAKGAEIAENAASTTITLKDNDAEFYSKLQGKWKMTGVDRDGEAVSWDVTIKGAADETEADFNKVLYITGINGEPTCEAPLTYSYDKTTKTGSVAFRMGEDVMAAFNFSGIGPHYIVPFNTKDGAWSTDPITGTWSDDMKTMTFGEGMLVGRLFTYPDLQPTNYMFFTIQNIKLTR
;
A
#
# COMPACT_ATOMS: atom_id res chain seq x y z
N VAL A 1 -20.41 -8.93 -29.02
CA VAL A 1 -21.79 -8.63 -28.60
C VAL A 1 -22.48 -9.96 -28.39
N THR A 2 -23.09 -10.16 -27.24
CA THR A 2 -23.84 -11.40 -26.94
C THR A 2 -25.24 -10.98 -26.59
N ASP A 3 -26.23 -11.56 -27.28
CA ASP A 3 -27.65 -11.32 -26.99
C ASP A 3 -28.12 -12.38 -25.96
N LYS A 4 -28.82 -11.93 -24.94
CA LYS A 4 -29.40 -12.79 -23.90
C LYS A 4 -30.88 -12.44 -23.70
N THR A 5 -31.73 -13.43 -23.73
CA THR A 5 -33.16 -13.28 -23.41
C THR A 5 -33.37 -13.56 -21.93
N ILE A 6 -34.04 -12.66 -21.24
CA ILE A 6 -34.44 -12.81 -19.83
C ILE A 6 -35.96 -12.79 -19.70
N ASN A 7 -36.49 -13.54 -18.75
CA ASN A 7 -37.89 -13.50 -18.38
C ASN A 7 -38.05 -12.51 -17.22
N ILE A 8 -39.08 -11.64 -17.34
CA ILE A 8 -39.47 -10.73 -16.27
C ILE A 8 -40.58 -11.37 -15.47
N THR A 9 -40.38 -11.59 -14.19
CA THR A 9 -41.35 -12.10 -13.25
C THR A 9 -41.58 -11.07 -12.16
N ASP A 10 -42.83 -10.77 -11.85
CA ASP A 10 -43.19 -9.76 -10.84
C ASP A 10 -42.52 -8.37 -11.04
N GLY A 11 -42.39 -8.00 -12.32
CA GLY A 11 -41.79 -6.68 -12.69
C GLY A 11 -40.25 -6.64 -12.62
N THR A 12 -39.57 -7.75 -12.33
CA THR A 12 -38.13 -7.79 -12.21
C THR A 12 -37.52 -8.88 -13.11
N GLY A 13 -36.41 -8.50 -13.76
CA GLY A 13 -35.57 -9.46 -14.53
C GLY A 13 -34.09 -9.19 -14.21
N ASN A 14 -33.32 -10.25 -14.06
CA ASN A 14 -31.90 -10.16 -13.75
C ASN A 14 -31.05 -10.59 -14.94
N VAL A 15 -30.01 -9.82 -15.23
CA VAL A 15 -28.93 -10.22 -16.14
C VAL A 15 -27.71 -10.55 -15.31
N GLU A 16 -27.27 -11.78 -15.42
CA GLU A 16 -26.04 -12.24 -14.80
C GLU A 16 -24.89 -12.08 -15.79
N ILE A 17 -23.84 -11.40 -15.37
CA ILE A 17 -22.62 -11.15 -16.15
C ILE A 17 -21.51 -11.85 -15.42
N GLU A 18 -20.96 -12.88 -16.04
CA GLU A 18 -19.82 -13.60 -15.52
C GLU A 18 -18.54 -12.84 -15.89
N THR A 19 -17.70 -12.57 -14.90
CA THR A 19 -16.38 -11.98 -15.08
C THR A 19 -15.31 -13.04 -14.90
N VAL A 20 -14.26 -12.96 -15.70
CA VAL A 20 -13.09 -13.84 -15.57
C VAL A 20 -12.05 -13.08 -14.78
N ASP A 21 -11.70 -13.63 -13.62
CA ASP A 21 -10.59 -13.16 -12.79
C ASP A 21 -9.26 -13.56 -13.42
N ASN A 22 -8.25 -12.69 -13.34
CA ASN A 22 -6.89 -12.97 -13.77
C ASN A 22 -5.91 -12.33 -12.77
N ASP A 23 -4.63 -12.57 -12.93
CA ASP A 23 -3.58 -12.07 -12.04
C ASP A 23 -2.95 -10.76 -12.55
N ASP A 24 -3.42 -10.26 -13.70
CA ASP A 24 -2.91 -9.03 -14.29
C ASP A 24 -3.69 -7.82 -13.77
N ILE A 25 -2.99 -6.73 -13.49
CA ILE A 25 -3.62 -5.45 -13.21
C ILE A 25 -4.16 -4.88 -14.51
N ASN A 26 -5.46 -4.69 -14.56
CA ASN A 26 -6.14 -4.20 -15.75
C ASN A 26 -6.80 -2.84 -15.49
N ASP A 27 -6.78 -2.00 -16.50
CA ASP A 27 -7.55 -0.76 -16.51
C ASP A 27 -9.06 -1.05 -16.36
N PRO A 28 -9.82 -0.15 -15.70
CA PRO A 28 -11.26 -0.25 -15.64
C PRO A 28 -11.86 -0.38 -17.03
N ARG A 29 -12.68 -1.40 -17.23
CA ARG A 29 -13.36 -1.65 -18.51
C ARG A 29 -14.83 -1.27 -18.41
N THR A 30 -15.35 -0.58 -19.42
CA THR A 30 -16.75 -0.23 -19.50
C THR A 30 -17.43 -1.01 -20.61
N PHE A 31 -18.66 -1.43 -20.35
CA PHE A 31 -19.54 -1.98 -21.40
C PHE A 31 -20.97 -1.48 -21.20
N LYS A 32 -21.72 -1.47 -22.27
CA LYS A 32 -23.09 -1.00 -22.29
C LYS A 32 -24.04 -2.20 -22.39
N VAL A 33 -24.99 -2.27 -21.49
CA VAL A 33 -26.13 -3.18 -21.58
C VAL A 33 -27.32 -2.42 -22.14
N THR A 34 -27.98 -2.96 -23.17
CA THR A 34 -29.08 -2.32 -23.83
C THR A 34 -30.24 -3.28 -23.98
N ILE A 35 -31.45 -2.88 -23.67
CA ILE A 35 -32.67 -3.60 -23.99
C ILE A 35 -32.96 -3.31 -25.47
N VAL A 36 -32.92 -4.35 -26.30
CA VAL A 36 -33.12 -4.23 -27.76
C VAL A 36 -34.53 -4.61 -28.23
N ASP A 37 -35.19 -5.43 -27.45
CA ASP A 37 -36.57 -5.87 -27.74
C ASP A 37 -37.30 -6.24 -26.45
N ALA A 38 -38.61 -6.05 -26.41
CA ALA A 38 -39.44 -6.42 -25.28
C ALA A 38 -40.79 -7.00 -25.81
N LYS A 39 -41.13 -8.18 -25.35
CA LYS A 39 -42.44 -8.78 -25.65
C LYS A 39 -43.44 -8.49 -24.53
N GLY A 40 -44.55 -7.83 -24.86
CA GLY A 40 -45.61 -7.52 -23.91
C GLY A 40 -45.43 -6.24 -23.07
N ALA A 41 -44.43 -5.44 -23.42
CA ALA A 41 -44.17 -4.13 -22.79
C ALA A 41 -43.49 -3.18 -23.78
N GLU A 42 -43.51 -1.88 -23.47
CA GLU A 42 -42.75 -0.87 -24.21
C GLU A 42 -41.45 -0.56 -23.51
N ILE A 43 -40.40 -0.36 -24.32
CA ILE A 43 -39.07 0.07 -23.81
C ILE A 43 -39.10 1.59 -23.62
N ALA A 44 -38.86 2.05 -22.39
CA ALA A 44 -38.72 3.48 -22.12
C ALA A 44 -37.38 3.98 -22.70
N GLU A 45 -37.43 4.96 -23.59
CA GLU A 45 -36.26 5.50 -24.32
C GLU A 45 -35.13 5.97 -23.39
N ASN A 46 -35.46 6.57 -22.27
CA ASN A 46 -34.48 7.10 -21.29
C ASN A 46 -33.94 6.04 -20.33
N ALA A 47 -34.43 4.81 -20.39
CA ALA A 47 -34.04 3.69 -19.53
C ALA A 47 -33.63 2.43 -20.32
N ALA A 48 -33.53 2.54 -21.65
CA ALA A 48 -33.22 1.41 -22.54
C ALA A 48 -31.80 0.87 -22.36
N SER A 49 -30.90 1.60 -21.72
CA SER A 49 -29.51 1.14 -21.58
C SER A 49 -28.83 1.67 -20.33
N THR A 50 -27.85 0.92 -19.84
CA THR A 50 -26.97 1.33 -18.77
C THR A 50 -25.51 1.01 -19.09
N THR A 51 -24.60 1.80 -18.53
CA THR A 51 -23.14 1.54 -18.63
C THR A 51 -22.67 0.93 -17.34
N ILE A 52 -21.98 -0.19 -17.44
CA ILE A 52 -21.37 -0.90 -16.31
C ILE A 52 -19.85 -0.72 -16.40
N THR A 53 -19.23 -0.35 -15.30
CA THR A 53 -17.78 -0.27 -15.17
C THR A 53 -17.31 -1.46 -14.33
N LEU A 54 -16.50 -2.32 -14.93
CA LEU A 54 -15.73 -3.33 -14.21
C LEU A 54 -14.45 -2.68 -13.74
N LYS A 55 -14.22 -2.75 -12.44
CA LYS A 55 -12.95 -2.36 -11.84
C LYS A 55 -12.16 -3.61 -11.53
N ASP A 56 -10.86 -3.53 -11.77
CA ASP A 56 -9.91 -4.55 -11.35
C ASP A 56 -9.85 -4.62 -9.82
N ASN A 57 -9.73 -5.82 -9.27
CA ASN A 57 -9.58 -6.05 -7.83
C ASN A 57 -8.12 -6.27 -7.42
N ASP A 58 -7.19 -6.33 -8.35
CA ASP A 58 -5.81 -6.73 -8.13
C ASP A 58 -4.98 -5.68 -7.39
N ALA A 59 -5.27 -4.41 -7.60
CA ALA A 59 -4.65 -3.29 -6.90
C ALA A 59 -5.46 -2.79 -5.68
N GLU A 60 -6.55 -3.47 -5.31
CA GLU A 60 -7.47 -2.97 -4.27
C GLU A 60 -6.78 -2.79 -2.92
N PHE A 61 -6.01 -3.79 -2.48
CA PHE A 61 -5.30 -3.72 -1.19
C PHE A 61 -4.18 -2.70 -1.22
N TYR A 62 -3.44 -2.61 -2.33
CA TYR A 62 -2.41 -1.60 -2.54
C TYR A 62 -2.95 -0.18 -2.37
N SER A 63 -4.10 0.10 -2.99
CA SER A 63 -4.77 1.39 -2.89
C SER A 63 -5.35 1.64 -1.49
N LYS A 64 -5.94 0.62 -0.86
CA LYS A 64 -6.51 0.71 0.49
C LYS A 64 -5.47 0.92 1.58
N LEU A 65 -4.23 0.49 1.41
CA LEU A 65 -3.15 0.74 2.38
C LEU A 65 -2.67 2.20 2.37
N GLN A 66 -2.95 2.95 1.32
CA GLN A 66 -2.53 4.35 1.21
C GLN A 66 -3.35 5.27 2.12
N GLY A 67 -2.76 6.40 2.51
CA GLY A 67 -3.40 7.42 3.34
C GLY A 67 -2.70 7.61 4.68
N LYS A 68 -3.40 8.22 5.63
CA LYS A 68 -2.87 8.58 6.94
C LYS A 68 -2.94 7.42 7.92
N TRP A 69 -1.88 7.26 8.69
CA TRP A 69 -1.74 6.25 9.73
C TRP A 69 -1.05 6.83 10.96
N LYS A 70 -1.27 6.21 12.10
CA LYS A 70 -0.49 6.44 13.31
C LYS A 70 0.45 5.26 13.52
N MET A 71 1.75 5.52 13.45
CA MET A 71 2.81 4.55 13.71
C MET A 71 3.18 4.61 15.18
N THR A 72 3.14 3.47 15.86
CA THR A 72 3.47 3.34 17.29
C THR A 72 4.45 2.20 17.51
N GLY A 73 5.19 2.28 18.60
CA GLY A 73 6.15 1.27 19.02
C GLY A 73 6.89 1.72 20.27
N VAL A 74 8.05 1.15 20.50
CA VAL A 74 8.98 1.58 21.55
C VAL A 74 10.36 1.80 20.93
N ASP A 75 11.10 2.76 21.46
CA ASP A 75 12.49 2.98 21.05
C ASP A 75 13.44 1.94 21.69
N ARG A 76 14.74 2.09 21.47
CA ARG A 76 15.77 1.19 22.02
C ARG A 76 15.87 1.23 23.55
N ASP A 77 15.44 2.35 24.17
CA ASP A 77 15.47 2.55 25.62
C ASP A 77 14.17 2.08 26.30
N GLY A 78 13.19 1.58 25.48
CA GLY A 78 11.91 1.07 25.92
C GLY A 78 10.83 2.15 26.06
N GLU A 79 11.13 3.39 25.67
CA GLU A 79 10.19 4.50 25.74
C GLU A 79 9.20 4.42 24.57
N ALA A 80 7.90 4.70 24.86
CA ALA A 80 6.87 4.69 23.84
C ALA A 80 7.06 5.82 22.83
N VAL A 81 6.99 5.47 21.54
CA VAL A 81 7.03 6.42 20.44
C VAL A 81 5.76 6.35 19.61
N SER A 82 5.34 7.51 19.08
CA SER A 82 4.14 7.62 18.25
C SER A 82 4.31 8.74 17.23
N TRP A 83 4.12 8.40 15.95
CA TRP A 83 4.27 9.33 14.83
C TRP A 83 3.05 9.28 13.92
N ASP A 84 2.63 10.45 13.42
CA ASP A 84 1.65 10.53 12.35
C ASP A 84 2.39 10.36 11.01
N VAL A 85 2.05 9.30 10.29
CA VAL A 85 2.70 8.94 9.03
C VAL A 85 1.69 8.88 7.89
N THR A 86 2.18 9.00 6.68
CA THR A 86 1.36 8.85 5.47
C THR A 86 1.98 7.81 4.55
N ILE A 87 1.17 6.86 4.12
CA ILE A 87 1.55 5.87 3.11
C ILE A 87 1.03 6.34 1.76
N LYS A 88 1.90 6.32 0.75
CA LYS A 88 1.60 6.63 -0.64
C LYS A 88 2.09 5.48 -1.53
N GLY A 89 1.42 5.26 -2.64
CA GLY A 89 1.88 4.39 -3.71
C GLY A 89 2.27 5.19 -4.93
N ALA A 90 2.68 4.51 -5.99
CA ALA A 90 2.79 5.09 -7.32
C ALA A 90 1.46 5.73 -7.74
N ALA A 91 1.53 6.86 -8.42
CA ALA A 91 0.34 7.63 -8.80
C ALA A 91 -0.38 7.02 -10.01
N ASP A 92 0.34 6.30 -10.83
CA ASP A 92 -0.12 5.76 -12.10
C ASP A 92 0.26 4.28 -12.23
N GLU A 93 -0.62 3.48 -12.82
CA GLU A 93 -0.42 2.04 -13.07
C GLU A 93 0.74 1.76 -14.01
N THR A 94 1.15 2.73 -14.81
CA THR A 94 2.30 2.62 -15.73
C THR A 94 3.66 2.78 -15.04
N GLU A 95 3.67 3.22 -13.78
CA GLU A 95 4.90 3.37 -13.02
C GLU A 95 5.46 1.99 -12.58
N ALA A 96 6.79 1.85 -12.63
CA ALA A 96 7.47 0.58 -12.31
C ALA A 96 7.21 0.07 -10.89
N ASP A 97 6.91 0.98 -9.96
CA ASP A 97 6.65 0.70 -8.54
C ASP A 97 5.18 0.44 -8.23
N PHE A 98 4.28 0.64 -9.21
CA PHE A 98 2.86 0.38 -9.01
C PHE A 98 2.63 -1.07 -8.57
N ASN A 99 1.81 -1.24 -7.53
CA ASN A 99 1.49 -2.54 -6.90
C ASN A 99 2.71 -3.36 -6.42
N LYS A 100 3.86 -2.69 -6.21
CA LYS A 100 5.11 -3.33 -5.72
C LYS A 100 5.75 -2.57 -4.57
N VAL A 101 5.66 -1.23 -4.59
CA VAL A 101 6.30 -0.38 -3.58
C VAL A 101 5.31 0.65 -3.06
N LEU A 102 5.25 0.76 -1.75
CA LEU A 102 4.61 1.84 -1.03
C LEU A 102 5.70 2.69 -0.37
N TYR A 103 5.43 3.96 -0.16
CA TYR A 103 6.34 4.90 0.51
C TYR A 103 5.68 5.42 1.77
N ILE A 104 6.34 5.30 2.92
CA ILE A 104 5.87 5.83 4.19
C ILE A 104 6.66 7.08 4.56
N THR A 105 5.97 8.20 4.78
CA THR A 105 6.55 9.49 5.15
C THR A 105 6.11 9.90 6.55
N GLY A 106 6.87 10.78 7.20
CA GLY A 106 6.54 11.30 8.55
C GLY A 106 7.16 10.49 9.69
N ILE A 107 8.09 9.58 9.39
CA ILE A 107 8.82 8.81 10.40
C ILE A 107 9.62 9.78 11.28
N ASN A 108 9.62 9.55 12.59
CA ASN A 108 10.23 10.40 13.61
C ASN A 108 9.66 11.82 13.64
N GLY A 109 8.43 12.02 13.14
CA GLY A 109 7.80 13.33 13.06
C GLY A 109 8.35 14.23 11.93
N GLU A 110 9.21 13.69 11.06
CA GLU A 110 9.86 14.44 9.98
C GLU A 110 9.15 14.17 8.65
N PRO A 111 8.40 15.15 8.11
CA PRO A 111 7.59 14.95 6.90
C PRO A 111 8.39 14.54 5.66
N THR A 112 9.67 14.90 5.61
CA THR A 112 10.57 14.58 4.49
C THR A 112 11.31 13.26 4.67
N CYS A 113 11.15 12.59 5.82
CA CYS A 113 11.74 11.28 6.05
C CYS A 113 10.83 10.21 5.45
N GLU A 114 11.25 9.65 4.31
CA GLU A 114 10.49 8.70 3.51
C GLU A 114 11.21 7.37 3.42
N ALA A 115 10.53 6.28 3.76
CA ALA A 115 11.04 4.92 3.60
C ALA A 115 10.22 4.13 2.60
N PRO A 116 10.86 3.38 1.68
CA PRO A 116 10.16 2.46 0.81
C PRO A 116 9.75 1.19 1.57
N LEU A 117 8.55 0.72 1.25
CA LEU A 117 7.98 -0.54 1.70
C LEU A 117 7.75 -1.43 0.47
N THR A 118 8.39 -2.58 0.41
CA THR A 118 8.00 -3.59 -0.58
C THR A 118 6.59 -4.07 -0.26
N TYR A 119 5.71 -4.04 -1.23
CA TYR A 119 4.36 -4.57 -1.14
C TYR A 119 4.27 -5.90 -1.86
N SER A 120 3.55 -6.86 -1.27
CA SER A 120 3.26 -8.16 -1.89
C SER A 120 1.87 -8.62 -1.47
N TYR A 121 1.14 -9.19 -2.42
CA TYR A 121 -0.14 -9.84 -2.18
C TYR A 121 -0.23 -11.12 -2.99
N ASP A 122 -0.53 -12.23 -2.31
CA ASP A 122 -0.79 -13.54 -2.93
C ASP A 122 -2.30 -13.77 -2.96
N LYS A 123 -2.87 -13.78 -4.16
CA LYS A 123 -4.30 -13.98 -4.40
C LYS A 123 -4.76 -15.41 -4.08
N THR A 124 -3.89 -16.40 -4.24
CA THR A 124 -4.21 -17.80 -3.98
C THR A 124 -4.45 -18.04 -2.50
N THR A 125 -3.54 -17.53 -1.67
CA THR A 125 -3.63 -17.65 -0.21
C THR A 125 -4.41 -16.51 0.42
N LYS A 126 -4.71 -15.44 -0.34
CA LYS A 126 -5.34 -14.19 0.12
C LYS A 126 -4.58 -13.53 1.26
N THR A 127 -3.26 -13.65 1.22
CA THR A 127 -2.36 -13.07 2.21
C THR A 127 -1.50 -11.99 1.59
N GLY A 128 -1.24 -10.93 2.33
CA GLY A 128 -0.39 -9.86 1.87
C GLY A 128 0.56 -9.36 2.95
N SER A 129 1.62 -8.72 2.50
CA SER A 129 2.64 -8.16 3.37
C SER A 129 3.21 -6.86 2.84
N VAL A 130 3.72 -6.06 3.75
CA VAL A 130 4.62 -4.94 3.47
C VAL A 130 5.92 -5.16 4.23
N ALA A 131 7.03 -4.72 3.66
CA ALA A 131 8.31 -4.89 4.32
C ALA A 131 9.18 -3.64 4.12
N PHE A 132 9.74 -3.11 5.20
CA PHE A 132 10.74 -2.05 5.10
C PHE A 132 11.95 -2.54 4.32
N ARG A 133 12.35 -1.82 3.28
CA ARG A 133 13.61 -2.05 2.57
C ARG A 133 14.74 -1.48 3.38
N MET A 134 15.79 -2.25 3.57
CA MET A 134 16.90 -1.92 4.47
C MET A 134 18.20 -1.77 3.71
N GLY A 135 19.00 -0.76 4.10
CA GLY A 135 20.39 -0.62 3.67
C GLY A 135 20.62 0.00 2.29
N GLU A 136 19.59 0.22 1.49
CA GLU A 136 19.74 0.63 0.09
C GLU A 136 19.26 2.07 -0.17
N ASP A 137 18.16 2.48 0.45
CA ASP A 137 17.49 3.72 0.14
C ASP A 137 17.82 4.82 1.16
N VAL A 138 18.05 6.03 0.67
CA VAL A 138 18.19 7.22 1.53
C VAL A 138 16.79 7.74 1.86
N MET A 139 16.42 7.71 3.13
CA MET A 139 15.14 8.22 3.63
C MET A 139 15.09 9.74 3.65
N ALA A 140 16.20 10.39 4.00
CA ALA A 140 16.35 11.84 4.09
C ALA A 140 17.82 12.25 4.19
N ALA A 141 18.05 13.55 4.05
CA ALA A 141 19.33 14.17 4.35
C ALA A 141 19.12 15.39 5.25
N PHE A 142 19.81 15.43 6.38
CA PHE A 142 19.74 16.55 7.33
C PHE A 142 21.12 17.07 7.71
N ASN A 143 21.15 18.34 8.11
CA ASN A 143 22.34 18.96 8.68
C ASN A 143 22.21 18.96 10.21
N PHE A 144 22.93 18.07 10.86
CA PHE A 144 22.89 17.92 12.31
C PHE A 144 23.88 18.85 13.00
N SER A 145 23.42 19.51 14.07
CA SER A 145 24.28 20.34 14.88
C SER A 145 25.43 19.50 15.49
N GLY A 146 26.65 19.94 15.30
CA GLY A 146 27.86 19.31 15.85
C GLY A 146 28.50 18.21 15.00
N ILE A 147 27.76 17.60 14.08
CA ILE A 147 28.28 16.53 13.19
C ILE A 147 28.16 16.85 11.70
N GLY A 148 27.38 17.89 11.34
CA GLY A 148 27.20 18.30 9.94
C GLY A 148 26.17 17.50 9.16
N PRO A 149 26.20 17.59 7.81
CA PRO A 149 25.22 16.93 6.97
C PRO A 149 25.40 15.41 6.93
N HIS A 150 24.30 14.67 7.06
CA HIS A 150 24.27 13.22 6.96
C HIS A 150 23.03 12.76 6.21
N TYR A 151 23.15 11.63 5.54
CA TYR A 151 22.04 10.85 5.03
C TYR A 151 21.48 9.95 6.14
N ILE A 152 20.16 9.69 6.09
CA ILE A 152 19.49 8.70 6.91
C ILE A 152 19.16 7.52 6.03
N VAL A 153 19.61 6.32 6.43
CA VAL A 153 19.34 5.08 5.72
C VAL A 153 18.65 4.10 6.67
N PRO A 154 17.56 3.43 6.24
CA PRO A 154 16.86 2.47 7.10
C PRO A 154 17.71 1.21 7.28
N PHE A 155 17.86 0.79 8.52
CA PHE A 155 18.51 -0.45 8.92
C PHE A 155 17.66 -1.20 9.93
N ASN A 156 17.85 -2.51 9.97
CA ASN A 156 17.38 -3.35 11.06
C ASN A 156 18.52 -3.57 12.06
N THR A 157 18.20 -3.79 13.33
CA THR A 157 19.14 -4.35 14.27
C THR A 157 18.57 -5.64 14.84
N LYS A 158 19.39 -6.69 14.78
CA LYS A 158 19.06 -7.98 15.34
C LYS A 158 20.21 -8.44 16.24
N ASP A 159 19.88 -8.80 17.48
CA ASP A 159 20.86 -9.22 18.49
C ASP A 159 22.02 -8.20 18.69
N GLY A 160 21.69 -6.89 18.55
CA GLY A 160 22.65 -5.79 18.68
C GLY A 160 23.55 -5.56 17.47
N ALA A 161 23.42 -6.35 16.38
CA ALA A 161 24.16 -6.18 15.14
C ALA A 161 23.33 -5.47 14.06
N TRP A 162 23.99 -4.71 13.19
CA TRP A 162 23.38 -4.13 12.01
C TRP A 162 22.98 -5.19 11.02
N SER A 163 21.76 -5.14 10.53
CA SER A 163 21.22 -6.05 9.53
C SER A 163 20.48 -5.29 8.43
N THR A 164 20.52 -5.83 7.23
CA THR A 164 19.68 -5.42 6.09
C THR A 164 18.48 -6.34 5.88
N ASP A 165 18.24 -7.27 6.80
CA ASP A 165 17.05 -8.11 6.76
C ASP A 165 15.80 -7.24 6.88
N PRO A 166 14.80 -7.43 6.01
CA PRO A 166 13.58 -6.63 6.04
C PRO A 166 12.78 -6.89 7.32
N ILE A 167 12.10 -5.84 7.81
CA ILE A 167 11.08 -5.98 8.85
C ILE A 167 9.74 -6.06 8.14
N THR A 168 9.14 -7.25 8.15
CA THR A 168 7.90 -7.54 7.43
C THR A 168 6.69 -7.36 8.33
N GLY A 169 5.66 -6.74 7.80
CA GLY A 169 4.37 -6.54 8.46
C GLY A 169 3.22 -7.08 7.62
N THR A 170 2.12 -7.39 8.30
CA THR A 170 0.86 -7.79 7.70
C THR A 170 -0.25 -6.87 8.18
N TRP A 171 -1.33 -6.79 7.42
CA TRP A 171 -2.51 -5.99 7.79
C TRP A 171 -3.68 -6.84 8.23
N SER A 172 -4.57 -6.24 9.03
CA SER A 172 -5.83 -6.86 9.46
C SER A 172 -6.87 -6.89 8.32
N ASP A 173 -7.84 -7.81 8.41
CA ASP A 173 -8.90 -7.97 7.40
C ASP A 173 -9.70 -6.68 7.16
N ASP A 174 -9.87 -5.85 8.19
CA ASP A 174 -10.54 -4.55 8.08
C ASP A 174 -9.65 -3.42 7.57
N MET A 175 -8.39 -3.70 7.23
CA MET A 175 -7.40 -2.75 6.73
C MET A 175 -7.12 -1.54 7.65
N LYS A 176 -7.40 -1.67 8.96
CA LYS A 176 -7.20 -0.58 9.94
C LYS A 176 -5.96 -0.73 10.79
N THR A 177 -5.33 -1.89 10.73
CA THR A 177 -4.13 -2.18 11.51
C THR A 177 -3.09 -2.86 10.63
N MET A 178 -1.82 -2.44 10.74
CA MET A 178 -0.67 -3.21 10.26
C MET A 178 0.23 -3.52 11.45
N THR A 179 0.68 -4.76 11.55
CA THR A 179 1.59 -5.20 12.62
C THR A 179 2.84 -5.76 11.98
N PHE A 180 3.99 -5.23 12.39
CA PHE A 180 5.28 -5.68 11.91
C PHE A 180 5.88 -6.72 12.86
N GLY A 181 6.65 -7.64 12.27
CA GLY A 181 7.34 -8.69 13.00
C GLY A 181 8.53 -8.19 13.81
N GLU A 182 9.33 -9.14 14.28
CA GLU A 182 10.52 -8.85 15.08
C GLU A 182 11.56 -8.03 14.30
N GLY A 183 12.26 -7.15 15.02
CA GLY A 183 13.29 -6.28 14.51
C GLY A 183 13.14 -4.87 15.05
N MET A 184 14.21 -4.10 14.96
CA MET A 184 14.22 -2.68 15.30
C MET A 184 14.56 -1.88 14.04
N LEU A 185 13.60 -1.10 13.55
CA LEU A 185 13.86 -0.13 12.49
C LEU A 185 14.70 1.02 13.06
N VAL A 186 15.79 1.29 12.42
CA VAL A 186 16.76 2.32 12.79
C VAL A 186 17.01 3.24 11.61
N GLY A 187 16.89 4.54 11.82
CA GLY A 187 17.43 5.54 10.90
C GLY A 187 18.93 5.70 11.17
N ARG A 188 19.78 4.94 10.48
CA ARG A 188 21.24 5.01 10.63
C ARG A 188 21.80 6.18 9.84
N LEU A 189 22.73 6.93 10.44
CA LEU A 189 23.39 8.05 9.78
C LEU A 189 24.57 7.58 8.92
N PHE A 190 24.66 8.17 7.74
CA PHE A 190 25.74 8.00 6.78
C PHE A 190 26.35 9.34 6.43
N THR A 191 27.65 9.41 6.24
CA THR A 191 28.33 10.67 5.89
C THR A 191 27.82 11.23 4.56
N TYR A 192 27.76 12.55 4.46
CA TYR A 192 27.46 13.25 3.22
C TYR A 192 28.76 13.85 2.65
N PRO A 193 29.06 13.71 1.33
CA PRO A 193 28.26 13.03 0.31
C PRO A 193 28.62 11.54 0.11
N ASP A 194 29.59 11.00 0.83
CA ASP A 194 30.29 9.75 0.50
C ASP A 194 29.54 8.47 0.92
N LEU A 195 28.38 8.60 1.57
CA LEU A 195 27.55 7.48 2.03
C LEU A 195 28.35 6.43 2.85
N GLN A 196 29.26 6.87 3.72
CA GLN A 196 29.95 5.97 4.62
C GLN A 196 29.15 5.75 5.90
N PRO A 197 28.95 4.51 6.36
CA PRO A 197 28.18 4.22 7.55
C PRO A 197 28.85 4.78 8.82
N THR A 198 28.04 5.36 9.69
CA THR A 198 28.44 5.78 11.02
C THR A 198 27.83 4.90 12.10
N ASN A 199 28.18 5.13 13.36
CA ASN A 199 27.50 4.49 14.50
C ASN A 199 26.38 5.37 15.08
N TYR A 200 26.08 6.51 14.45
CA TYR A 200 24.99 7.38 14.89
C TYR A 200 23.65 6.92 14.36
N MET A 201 22.61 7.14 15.16
CA MET A 201 21.22 6.83 14.86
C MET A 201 20.39 8.10 14.99
N PHE A 202 19.47 8.30 14.05
CA PHE A 202 18.52 9.40 14.08
C PHE A 202 17.27 9.04 14.89
N PHE A 203 16.77 7.81 14.68
CA PHE A 203 15.66 7.24 15.45
C PHE A 203 15.82 5.72 15.58
N THR A 204 15.07 5.16 16.51
CA THR A 204 14.89 3.73 16.65
C THR A 204 13.44 3.42 16.98
N ILE A 205 12.88 2.33 16.46
CA ILE A 205 11.55 1.86 16.80
C ILE A 205 11.45 0.33 16.61
N GLN A 206 10.88 -0.35 17.58
CA GLN A 206 10.56 -1.79 17.55
C GLN A 206 9.11 -2.01 17.99
N ASN A 207 8.60 -3.22 17.80
CA ASN A 207 7.20 -3.55 18.04
C ASN A 207 6.24 -2.63 17.25
N ILE A 208 6.59 -2.42 15.98
CA ILE A 208 5.95 -1.45 15.13
C ILE A 208 4.50 -1.86 14.82
N LYS A 209 3.58 -0.93 15.05
CA LYS A 209 2.18 -1.05 14.69
C LYS A 209 1.69 0.23 14.05
N LEU A 210 0.96 0.11 12.94
CA LEU A 210 0.24 1.21 12.32
C LEU A 210 -1.26 1.03 12.55
N THR A 211 -1.96 2.12 12.86
CA THR A 211 -3.43 2.14 13.06
C THR A 211 -4.04 3.35 12.36
N ARG A 212 -5.31 3.20 11.93
CA ARG A 212 -6.15 4.28 11.38
C ARG A 212 -7.22 4.69 12.36
#